data_9f052f6ef1b4d04fd4312dbd9dad4a79
#
_entry.id   9f052f6ef1b4d04fd4312dbd9dad4a79
#
_cell.length_a   1.000
_cell.length_b   1.000
_cell.length_c   1.000
_cell.angle_alpha   90.00
_cell.angle_beta   90.00
_cell.angle_gamma   90.00
#
_symmetry.space_group_name_H-M   'P 1'
#
loop_
_entity.id
_entity.type
_entity.pdbx_description
1 polymer ?
#
loop_
_entity_poly.entity_id
_entity_poly.type
_entity_poly.pdbx_seq_one_letter_code
_entity_poly.pdbx_strand_id
1 'polypeptide(L)'
;MDNKSKLKIKKNNLEHLSDEEVSQKEKEYYNSHKDLKLTPTSFKTQYGRKVYKDQYGQMHSETSITVQDSRGRWMNIPSIFNGRYVDSDIASKIIENNNYRDPETNKQIKVFESLKMAEKEAIKRNRSLNKTSQSWNKLKINK
;
A
#
# COMPACT_ATOMS: atom_id res chain seq x y z
N MET A 1 18.71 8.07 -25.10
CA MET A 1 17.54 7.36 -25.19
C MET A 1 16.92 7.09 -23.85
N ASP A 2 17.57 6.32 -23.11
CA ASP A 2 17.09 5.96 -21.79
C ASP A 2 16.98 7.12 -20.84
N ASN A 3 17.80 8.14 -21.06
CA ASN A 3 17.79 9.32 -20.20
C ASN A 3 16.49 10.10 -20.28
N LYS A 4 15.86 10.14 -21.44
CA LYS A 4 14.58 10.81 -21.59
C LYS A 4 13.49 10.09 -20.83
N SER A 5 13.49 8.78 -20.91
CA SER A 5 12.52 7.98 -20.17
C SER A 5 12.69 8.15 -18.67
N LYS A 6 13.92 8.17 -18.21
CA LYS A 6 14.20 8.37 -16.80
C LYS A 6 13.75 9.72 -16.29
N LEU A 7 13.92 10.75 -17.10
CA LEU A 7 13.46 12.09 -16.74
C LEU A 7 11.94 12.12 -16.60
N LYS A 8 11.23 11.48 -17.52
CA LYS A 8 9.78 11.40 -17.43
C LYS A 8 9.33 10.65 -16.18
N ILE A 9 10.00 9.57 -15.86
CA ILE A 9 9.71 8.79 -14.67
C ILE A 9 9.82 9.64 -13.41
N LYS A 10 10.90 10.41 -13.32
CA LYS A 10 11.10 11.28 -12.17
C LYS A 10 10.00 12.30 -11.96
N LYS A 11 9.42 12.76 -13.05
CA LYS A 11 8.38 13.77 -12.94
C LYS A 11 7.09 13.19 -12.46
N ASN A 12 6.90 11.91 -12.71
CA ASN A 12 5.60 11.51 -12.70
C ASN A 12 5.18 10.54 -11.73
N ASN A 13 5.39 9.41 -11.94
CA ASN A 13 4.68 8.50 -11.15
C ASN A 13 5.16 7.09 -11.44
N LEU A 14 4.57 6.17 -10.75
CA LEU A 14 4.96 4.79 -10.75
C LEU A 14 4.72 4.07 -12.07
N GLU A 15 3.91 4.66 -12.95
CA GLU A 15 3.56 4.01 -14.22
C GLU A 15 4.73 3.69 -15.11
N HIS A 16 5.86 4.37 -14.90
CA HIS A 16 7.02 4.20 -15.76
C HIS A 16 8.17 3.46 -15.10
N LEU A 17 7.95 2.95 -13.90
CA LEU A 17 9.00 2.23 -13.21
C LEU A 17 9.15 0.81 -13.75
N SER A 18 10.38 0.31 -13.78
CA SER A 18 10.65 -1.08 -14.10
C SER A 18 10.30 -1.96 -12.90
N ASP A 19 10.22 -3.27 -13.12
CA ASP A 19 9.95 -4.23 -12.06
C ASP A 19 10.98 -4.13 -10.95
N GLU A 20 12.24 -3.94 -11.31
CA GLU A 20 13.31 -3.80 -10.33
C GLU A 20 13.16 -2.54 -9.50
N GLU A 21 12.79 -1.44 -10.15
CA GLU A 21 12.59 -0.18 -9.45
C GLU A 21 11.42 -0.25 -8.48
N VAL A 22 10.35 -0.91 -8.87
CA VAL A 22 9.20 -1.11 -7.99
C VAL A 22 9.62 -1.93 -6.78
N SER A 23 10.33 -3.02 -7.01
CA SER A 23 10.81 -3.89 -5.92
C SER A 23 11.72 -3.12 -4.96
N GLN A 24 12.60 -2.28 -5.49
CA GLN A 24 13.51 -1.49 -4.67
C GLN A 24 12.74 -0.47 -3.82
N LYS A 25 11.76 0.20 -4.40
CA LYS A 25 10.94 1.15 -3.67
C LYS A 25 10.15 0.48 -2.55
N GLU A 26 9.65 -0.71 -2.79
CA GLU A 26 8.92 -1.45 -1.77
C GLU A 26 9.83 -1.82 -0.60
N LYS A 27 11.07 -2.20 -0.89
CA LYS A 27 12.05 -2.48 0.16
C LYS A 27 12.38 -1.24 0.96
N GLU A 28 12.59 -0.13 0.30
CA GLU A 28 12.89 1.15 0.96
C GLU A 28 11.74 1.57 1.85
N TYR A 29 10.53 1.40 1.36
CA TYR A 29 9.35 1.74 2.12
C TYR A 29 9.26 0.91 3.40
N TYR A 30 9.42 -0.40 3.27
CA TYR A 30 9.42 -1.29 4.42
C TYR A 30 10.49 -0.90 5.43
N ASN A 31 11.72 -0.66 4.96
CA ASN A 31 12.82 -0.32 5.84
C ASN A 31 12.58 0.97 6.61
N SER A 32 11.86 1.90 6.02
CA SER A 32 11.56 3.18 6.68
C SER A 32 10.38 3.09 7.65
N HIS A 33 9.60 2.00 7.59
CA HIS A 33 8.36 1.89 8.40
C HIS A 33 8.34 0.71 9.37
N LYS A 34 9.24 -0.25 9.21
CA LYS A 34 9.20 -1.51 9.97
C LYS A 34 9.25 -1.34 11.48
N ASP A 35 9.85 -0.28 11.96
CA ASP A 35 10.01 -0.06 13.40
C ASP A 35 8.92 0.82 14.02
N LEU A 36 7.95 1.23 13.23
CA LEU A 36 6.83 2.00 13.76
C LEU A 36 5.97 1.11 14.66
N LYS A 37 5.61 1.66 15.80
CA LYS A 37 4.72 0.97 16.74
C LYS A 37 3.30 1.43 16.48
N LEU A 38 2.50 0.52 15.95
CA LEU A 38 1.15 0.84 15.54
C LEU A 38 0.14 0.35 16.57
N THR A 39 -0.75 1.25 16.97
CA THR A 39 -1.84 0.94 17.91
C THR A 39 -3.16 1.12 17.17
N PRO A 40 -4.06 0.13 17.23
CA PRO A 40 -5.34 0.26 16.55
C PRO A 40 -6.19 1.36 17.17
N THR A 41 -6.94 2.06 16.31
CA THR A 41 -7.91 3.06 16.73
C THR A 41 -9.31 2.51 16.51
N SER A 42 -10.33 3.31 16.84
CA SER A 42 -11.72 2.92 16.58
C SER A 42 -12.13 3.17 15.12
N PHE A 43 -11.26 3.79 14.33
CA PHE A 43 -11.58 4.14 12.95
C PHE A 43 -11.27 3.00 11.99
N LYS A 44 -12.03 2.96 10.90
CA LYS A 44 -11.77 2.07 9.76
C LYS A 44 -11.82 2.88 8.49
N THR A 45 -11.08 2.42 7.48
CA THR A 45 -11.16 3.04 6.17
C THR A 45 -12.49 2.70 5.51
N GLN A 46 -12.80 3.39 4.42
CA GLN A 46 -13.98 3.08 3.61
C GLN A 46 -13.92 1.67 3.01
N TYR A 47 -12.73 1.06 2.99
CA TYR A 47 -12.54 -0.30 2.50
C TYR A 47 -12.61 -1.35 3.60
N GLY A 48 -12.80 -0.92 4.85
CA GLY A 48 -12.99 -1.84 5.97
C GLY A 48 -11.73 -2.20 6.75
N ARG A 49 -10.60 -1.58 6.45
CA ARG A 49 -9.38 -1.86 7.18
C ARG A 49 -9.21 -0.94 8.38
N LYS A 50 -8.61 -1.47 9.43
CA LYS A 50 -8.35 -0.69 10.64
C LYS A 50 -7.39 0.45 10.38
N VAL A 51 -7.59 1.53 11.11
CA VAL A 51 -6.67 2.67 11.10
C VAL A 51 -5.83 2.58 12.37
N TYR A 52 -4.53 2.69 12.20
CA TYR A 52 -3.57 2.62 13.29
C TYR A 52 -2.94 3.98 13.54
N LYS A 53 -2.48 4.18 14.75
CA LYS A 53 -1.77 5.39 15.14
C LYS A 53 -0.37 4.98 15.56
N ASP A 54 0.66 5.66 15.05
CA ASP A 54 2.03 5.34 15.45
C ASP A 54 2.44 6.11 16.71
N GLN A 55 3.67 5.89 17.18
CA GLN A 55 4.17 6.50 18.40
C GLN A 55 4.33 8.02 18.28
N TYR A 56 4.27 8.55 17.07
CA TYR A 56 4.38 9.99 16.82
C TYR A 56 3.02 10.64 16.59
N GLY A 57 1.95 9.86 16.68
CA GLY A 57 0.59 10.37 16.50
C GLY A 57 0.09 10.39 15.09
N GLN A 58 0.84 9.85 14.14
CA GLN A 58 0.41 9.80 12.75
C GLN A 58 -0.45 8.58 12.48
N MET A 59 -1.41 8.75 11.57
CA MET A 59 -2.35 7.68 11.24
C MET A 59 -1.85 6.85 10.06
N HIS A 60 -2.08 5.55 10.15
CA HIS A 60 -1.73 4.59 9.10
C HIS A 60 -2.91 3.67 8.85
N SER A 61 -3.15 3.35 7.61
CA SER A 61 -4.23 2.42 7.31
C SER A 61 -3.65 1.19 6.60
N GLU A 62 -3.99 0.96 5.35
CA GLU A 62 -3.51 -0.24 4.68
C GLU A 62 -2.13 -0.09 4.04
N THR A 63 -1.77 1.11 3.66
CA THR A 63 -0.57 1.43 2.90
C THR A 63 -0.32 0.39 1.82
N SER A 64 -1.00 0.59 0.71
CA SER A 64 -0.99 -0.35 -0.40
C SER A 64 0.38 -0.41 -1.08
N ILE A 65 0.84 -1.61 -1.35
CA ILE A 65 2.05 -1.84 -2.13
C ILE A 65 1.68 -2.63 -3.38
N THR A 66 2.47 -2.44 -4.44
CA THR A 66 2.23 -3.14 -5.70
C THR A 66 3.26 -4.25 -5.82
N VAL A 67 2.79 -5.49 -5.93
CA VAL A 67 3.67 -6.66 -5.96
C VAL A 67 3.25 -7.61 -7.08
N GLN A 68 4.19 -8.47 -7.45
CA GLN A 68 3.94 -9.50 -8.44
C GLN A 68 3.64 -10.81 -7.71
N ASP A 69 2.63 -11.54 -8.17
CA ASP A 69 2.33 -12.84 -7.57
C ASP A 69 3.23 -13.93 -8.17
N SER A 70 3.08 -15.15 -7.71
CA SER A 70 3.93 -16.25 -8.16
C SER A 70 3.71 -16.62 -9.63
N ARG A 71 2.62 -16.13 -10.25
CA ARG A 71 2.32 -16.36 -11.65
C ARG A 71 2.69 -15.19 -12.54
N GLY A 72 3.39 -14.19 -12.00
CA GLY A 72 3.81 -13.04 -12.77
C GLY A 72 2.77 -11.95 -12.95
N ARG A 73 1.62 -12.08 -12.31
CA ARG A 73 0.59 -11.06 -12.37
C ARG A 73 0.81 -10.03 -11.27
N TRP A 74 0.20 -8.88 -11.41
CA TRP A 74 0.39 -7.78 -10.47
C TRP A 74 -0.83 -7.59 -9.58
N MET A 75 -0.59 -7.20 -8.34
CA MET A 75 -1.68 -6.91 -7.41
C MET A 75 -1.28 -5.82 -6.44
N ASN A 76 -2.27 -5.06 -5.98
CA ASN A 76 -2.08 -4.06 -4.95
C ASN A 76 -2.59 -4.66 -3.66
N ILE A 77 -1.73 -4.76 -2.66
CA ILE A 77 -2.07 -5.41 -1.42
C ILE A 77 -1.67 -4.53 -0.25
N PRO A 78 -2.30 -4.73 0.91
CA PRO A 78 -1.89 -3.98 2.09
C PRO A 78 -0.50 -4.40 2.55
N SER A 79 0.18 -3.51 3.23
CA SER A 79 1.49 -3.80 3.82
C SER A 79 1.45 -3.84 5.34
N ILE A 80 0.27 -3.64 5.94
CA ILE A 80 0.09 -3.70 7.38
C ILE A 80 -0.77 -4.90 7.71
N PHE A 81 -0.24 -5.81 8.52
CA PHE A 81 -0.97 -6.98 8.99
C PHE A 81 -0.76 -7.12 10.49
N ASN A 82 -1.85 -7.29 11.23
CA ASN A 82 -1.81 -7.40 12.69
C ASN A 82 -1.06 -6.25 13.37
N GLY A 83 -1.24 -5.04 12.84
CA GLY A 83 -0.62 -3.84 13.41
C GLY A 83 0.86 -3.71 13.15
N ARG A 84 1.38 -4.39 12.13
CA ARG A 84 2.80 -4.30 11.77
C ARG A 84 2.97 -4.15 10.28
N TYR A 85 3.97 -3.35 9.90
CA TYR A 85 4.42 -3.33 8.52
C TYR A 85 5.19 -4.60 8.23
N VAL A 86 4.91 -5.21 7.07
CA VAL A 86 5.63 -6.40 6.62
C VAL A 86 6.23 -6.11 5.25
N ASP A 87 7.31 -6.81 4.92
CA ASP A 87 7.92 -6.58 3.60
C ASP A 87 7.06 -7.18 2.50
N SER A 88 7.38 -6.81 1.26
CA SER A 88 6.55 -7.17 0.11
C SER A 88 6.46 -8.68 -0.11
N ASP A 89 7.53 -9.42 0.16
CA ASP A 89 7.53 -10.87 -0.02
C ASP A 89 6.60 -11.54 0.99
N ILE A 90 6.66 -11.10 2.22
CA ILE A 90 5.78 -11.64 3.27
C ILE A 90 4.33 -11.26 2.99
N ALA A 91 4.08 -10.01 2.63
CA ALA A 91 2.73 -9.55 2.31
C ALA A 91 2.13 -10.36 1.17
N SER A 92 2.90 -10.58 0.11
CA SER A 92 2.46 -11.34 -1.04
C SER A 92 2.09 -12.77 -0.65
N LYS A 93 2.91 -13.42 0.17
CA LYS A 93 2.64 -14.78 0.63
C LYS A 93 1.38 -14.86 1.50
N ILE A 94 1.19 -13.88 2.36
CA ILE A 94 -0.02 -13.83 3.19
C ILE A 94 -1.27 -13.82 2.31
N ILE A 95 -1.26 -12.99 1.28
CA ILE A 95 -2.40 -12.86 0.37
C ILE A 95 -2.60 -14.15 -0.44
N GLU A 96 -1.53 -14.68 -1.02
CA GLU A 96 -1.63 -15.92 -1.82
C GLU A 96 -2.11 -17.08 -0.96
N ASN A 97 -1.58 -17.22 0.25
CA ASN A 97 -1.97 -18.29 1.16
C ASN A 97 -3.39 -18.14 1.69
N ASN A 98 -3.96 -16.95 1.56
CA ASN A 98 -5.34 -16.67 1.98
C ASN A 98 -6.30 -16.61 0.79
N ASN A 99 -5.98 -17.32 -0.28
CA ASN A 99 -6.79 -17.40 -1.49
C ASN A 99 -7.03 -16.05 -2.14
N TYR A 100 -6.01 -15.21 -2.15
CA TYR A 100 -6.09 -13.86 -2.73
C TYR A 100 -7.16 -13.00 -2.07
N ARG A 101 -7.30 -13.14 -0.75
CA ARG A 101 -8.19 -12.31 0.04
C ARG A 101 -7.43 -11.62 1.15
N ASP A 102 -7.83 -10.40 1.44
CA ASP A 102 -7.28 -9.65 2.57
C ASP A 102 -7.78 -10.34 3.85
N PRO A 103 -6.89 -10.84 4.71
CA PRO A 103 -7.32 -11.55 5.91
C PRO A 103 -8.08 -10.65 6.89
N GLU A 104 -7.88 -9.34 6.82
CA GLU A 104 -8.57 -8.44 7.74
C GLU A 104 -10.00 -8.14 7.31
N THR A 105 -10.26 -8.02 6.02
CA THR A 105 -11.58 -7.65 5.50
C THR A 105 -12.30 -8.79 4.81
N ASN A 106 -11.59 -9.85 4.49
CA ASN A 106 -12.07 -10.99 3.69
C ASN A 106 -12.49 -10.60 2.27
N LYS A 107 -12.09 -9.42 1.81
CA LYS A 107 -12.37 -8.97 0.46
C LYS A 107 -11.33 -9.50 -0.51
N GLN A 108 -11.78 -9.81 -1.71
CA GLN A 108 -10.90 -10.34 -2.74
C GLN A 108 -9.92 -9.29 -3.25
N ILE A 109 -8.68 -9.71 -3.43
CA ILE A 109 -7.64 -8.86 -4.00
C ILE A 109 -7.73 -8.99 -5.53
N LYS A 110 -7.74 -7.84 -6.19
CA LYS A 110 -7.81 -7.80 -7.64
C LYS A 110 -6.42 -8.05 -8.24
N VAL A 111 -6.38 -8.83 -9.32
CA VAL A 111 -5.14 -9.16 -10.00
C VAL A 111 -5.13 -8.50 -11.38
N PHE A 112 -3.98 -7.96 -11.77
CA PHE A 112 -3.82 -7.25 -13.04
C PHE A 112 -2.76 -7.91 -13.88
N GLU A 113 -2.96 -7.91 -15.21
CA GLU A 113 -2.00 -8.50 -16.13
C GLU A 113 -0.79 -7.61 -16.37
N SER A 114 -0.89 -6.33 -16.10
CA SER A 114 0.22 -5.42 -16.30
C SER A 114 0.47 -4.55 -15.07
N LEU A 115 1.74 -4.19 -14.88
CA LEU A 115 2.14 -3.28 -13.81
C LEU A 115 1.43 -1.93 -13.95
N LYS A 116 1.31 -1.44 -15.15
CA LYS A 116 0.68 -0.15 -15.41
C LYS A 116 -0.75 -0.09 -14.90
N MET A 117 -1.52 -1.12 -15.16
CA MET A 117 -2.92 -1.19 -14.70
C MET A 117 -2.99 -1.24 -13.18
N ALA A 118 -2.11 -2.01 -12.56
CA ALA A 118 -2.07 -2.12 -11.11
C ALA A 118 -1.73 -0.77 -10.47
N GLU A 119 -0.75 -0.07 -11.03
CA GLU A 119 -0.34 1.22 -10.48
C GLU A 119 -1.40 2.31 -10.64
N LYS A 120 -2.13 2.29 -11.74
CA LYS A 120 -3.25 3.21 -11.91
C LYS A 120 -4.29 3.03 -10.82
N GLU A 121 -4.61 1.79 -10.52
CA GLU A 121 -5.59 1.46 -9.51
C GLU A 121 -5.07 1.86 -8.12
N ALA A 122 -3.79 1.64 -7.86
CA ALA A 122 -3.18 2.02 -6.59
C ALA A 122 -3.23 3.53 -6.35
N ILE A 123 -2.95 4.32 -7.37
CA ILE A 123 -3.00 5.77 -7.27
C ILE A 123 -4.41 6.23 -6.94
N LYS A 124 -5.39 5.65 -7.60
CA LYS A 124 -6.79 5.99 -7.39
C LYS A 124 -7.23 5.68 -5.95
N ARG A 125 -6.82 4.54 -5.44
CA ARG A 125 -7.15 4.12 -4.08
C ARG A 125 -6.48 5.02 -3.05
N ASN A 126 -5.22 5.38 -3.26
CA ASN A 126 -4.49 6.25 -2.35
C ASN A 126 -5.09 7.64 -2.25
N ARG A 127 -5.60 8.18 -3.35
CA ARG A 127 -6.29 9.46 -3.32
C ARG A 127 -7.53 9.42 -2.44
N SER A 128 -8.27 8.34 -2.54
CA SER A 128 -9.46 8.12 -1.74
C SER A 128 -9.13 8.03 -0.26
N LEU A 129 -8.07 7.29 0.07
CA LEU A 129 -7.61 7.13 1.44
C LEU A 129 -7.11 8.44 2.03
N ASN A 130 -6.41 9.24 1.24
CA ASN A 130 -5.92 10.53 1.71
C ASN A 130 -7.04 11.48 2.10
N LYS A 131 -8.14 11.49 1.37
CA LYS A 131 -9.30 12.29 1.73
C LYS A 131 -9.88 11.85 3.07
N THR A 132 -9.95 10.56 3.30
CA THR A 132 -10.45 10.01 4.55
C THR A 132 -9.53 10.41 5.71
N SER A 133 -8.21 10.32 5.51
CA SER A 133 -7.24 10.70 6.52
C SER A 133 -7.39 12.17 6.94
N GLN A 134 -7.64 13.04 5.99
CA GLN A 134 -7.85 14.45 6.27
C GLN A 134 -9.09 14.67 7.15
N SER A 135 -10.14 13.90 6.89
CA SER A 135 -11.35 13.98 7.70
C SER A 135 -11.09 13.55 9.16
N TRP A 136 -10.30 12.49 9.32
CA TRP A 136 -9.92 12.03 10.66
C TRP A 136 -9.12 13.09 11.40
N ASN A 137 -8.19 13.75 10.73
CA ASN A 137 -7.39 14.79 11.32
C ASN A 137 -8.24 15.98 11.78
N LYS A 138 -9.25 16.33 11.00
CA LYS A 138 -10.18 17.39 11.39
C LYS A 138 -10.94 17.04 12.64
N LEU A 139 -11.44 15.83 12.73
CA LEU A 139 -12.15 15.37 13.92
C LEU A 139 -11.26 15.42 15.14
N LYS A 140 -9.99 15.09 14.97
CA LYS A 140 -9.03 15.10 16.04
C LYS A 140 -8.76 16.51 16.58
N ILE A 141 -8.68 17.47 15.67
CA ILE A 141 -8.42 18.86 16.02
C ILE A 141 -9.60 19.49 16.77
N ASN A 142 -10.80 19.09 16.41
CA ASN A 142 -12.01 19.65 16.99
C ASN A 142 -12.37 19.08 18.35
N LYS A 143 -11.59 18.16 18.83
CA LYS A 143 -11.76 17.66 20.18
C LYS A 143 -10.99 18.50 21.18
#